data_09ff701fc0d4c3f167bb75e97011d78a
#
_entry.id   09ff701fc0d4c3f167bb75e97011d78a
#
_cell.length_a   1.000
_cell.length_b   1.000
_cell.length_c   1.000
_cell.angle_alpha   90.00
_cell.angle_beta   90.00
_cell.angle_gamma   90.00
#
_symmetry.space_group_name_H-M   'P 1'
#
loop_
_entity.id
_entity.type
_entity.pdbx_description
1 polymer ?
#
loop_
_entity_poly.entity_id
_entity_poly.type
_entity_poly.pdbx_seq_one_letter_code
_entity_poly.pdbx_strand_id
1 'polypeptide(L)'
;ECTSVLALYNSLPTKLADVAAVLHLGADKQKDTRGKALINYFSKPCKPTKANGGRTRNLPEHNPEAWAQYIEYNRQDVVVEKAIRQKLLSLKPPELEHKYWLMDQEINSQGARINEKLVENAIRINKEHKAKLLAKAKTLTGLENPNSPLQLTVWIENRLGETIESIDKKAITELLKKDIPDDVRVMLKLRQLLGKTSIKKYEAMQKATTSDGRVHGMFQFYGAMRTGRWAGRIVQLHNLPRNSMNAEELNTARAFVKNGDLEMLELCYDNVPDTLSQLVRTAITAKPGCRFIVDDFSAIEARVIAWLAGEKWRQDVFANGGDIYCASASAMFGVPVVKHGENGHLRQKGKIAELALGYGGSVGALKQMGADKMGLSDDELQDIVTKWRAASPAITKFWWDVDSAAKKAIKTGGTVRIKQGHLTFCRKQGALFIELPSGRHLVYIKPEIGENRFGGESILYRGTEQGSSSAILPFCRRCPFS
;
A
#
# COMPACT_ATOMS: atom_id res chain seq x y z
N GLU A 1 -24.33 -10.98 -2.23
CA GLU A 1 -24.10 -9.96 -1.20
C GLU A 1 -23.02 -10.44 -0.24
N CYS A 2 -22.04 -9.60 0.08
CA CYS A 2 -20.93 -9.93 1.00
C CYS A 2 -20.96 -9.02 2.23
N THR A 3 -21.14 -9.60 3.41
CA THR A 3 -21.23 -8.84 4.67
C THR A 3 -19.95 -8.11 5.00
N SER A 4 -18.78 -8.67 4.66
CA SER A 4 -17.49 -7.99 4.82
C SER A 4 -17.38 -6.75 3.95
N VAL A 5 -17.81 -6.81 2.68
CA VAL A 5 -17.85 -5.65 1.78
C VAL A 5 -18.83 -4.61 2.29
N LEU A 6 -20.00 -5.02 2.77
CA LEU A 6 -21.00 -4.12 3.35
C LEU A 6 -20.45 -3.40 4.60
N ALA A 7 -19.70 -4.10 5.45
CA ALA A 7 -19.03 -3.50 6.60
C ALA A 7 -17.95 -2.49 6.16
N LEU A 8 -17.08 -2.87 5.22
CA LEU A 8 -16.03 -2.00 4.69
C LEU A 8 -16.57 -0.75 4.00
N TYR A 9 -17.65 -0.88 3.23
CA TYR A 9 -18.34 0.25 2.60
C TYR A 9 -18.78 1.28 3.64
N ASN A 10 -19.22 0.81 4.80
CA ASN A 10 -19.64 1.65 5.92
C ASN A 10 -18.48 2.04 6.86
N SER A 11 -17.24 1.93 6.40
CA SER A 11 -16.03 2.27 7.18
C SER A 11 -15.88 1.49 8.50
N LEU A 12 -16.48 0.30 8.59
CA LEU A 12 -16.36 -0.60 9.71
C LEU A 12 -15.12 -1.51 9.55
N PRO A 13 -14.63 -2.12 10.65
CA PRO A 13 -13.52 -3.07 10.59
C PRO A 13 -13.74 -4.22 9.61
N THR A 14 -12.65 -4.91 9.23
CA THR A 14 -12.71 -6.07 8.33
C THR A 14 -13.01 -7.40 9.02
N LYS A 15 -12.67 -7.51 10.31
CA LYS A 15 -12.84 -8.77 11.04
C LYS A 15 -14.24 -8.86 11.64
N LEU A 16 -14.85 -10.02 11.51
CA LEU A 16 -16.20 -10.30 12.00
C LEU A 16 -16.40 -9.91 13.49
N ALA A 17 -15.43 -10.28 14.35
CA ALA A 17 -15.47 -9.95 15.77
C ALA A 17 -15.43 -8.44 16.03
N ASP A 18 -14.58 -7.72 15.31
CA ASP A 18 -14.41 -6.27 15.50
C ASP A 18 -15.68 -5.53 15.02
N VAL A 19 -16.29 -5.99 13.91
CA VAL A 19 -17.57 -5.44 13.42
C VAL A 19 -18.69 -5.68 14.44
N ALA A 20 -18.79 -6.89 14.99
CA ALA A 20 -19.77 -7.24 16.00
C ALA A 20 -19.65 -6.36 17.25
N ALA A 21 -18.42 -6.10 17.70
CA ALA A 21 -18.13 -5.23 18.84
C ALA A 21 -18.51 -3.77 18.56
N VAL A 22 -18.15 -3.23 17.39
CA VAL A 22 -18.49 -1.83 17.00
C VAL A 22 -20.00 -1.64 16.86
N LEU A 23 -20.72 -2.65 16.35
CA LEU A 23 -22.18 -2.62 16.23
C LEU A 23 -22.92 -2.96 17.53
N HIS A 24 -22.20 -3.18 18.63
CA HIS A 24 -22.76 -3.53 19.94
C HIS A 24 -23.75 -4.71 19.86
N LEU A 25 -23.35 -5.80 19.20
CA LEU A 25 -24.16 -7.02 19.19
C LEU A 25 -24.14 -7.69 20.55
N GLY A 26 -25.28 -8.29 20.97
CA GLY A 26 -25.39 -9.01 22.24
C GLY A 26 -24.37 -10.13 22.39
N ALA A 27 -24.16 -10.61 23.62
CA ALA A 27 -23.17 -11.66 23.93
C ALA A 27 -23.42 -12.95 23.16
N ASP A 28 -24.67 -13.27 22.89
CA ASP A 28 -25.13 -14.41 22.06
C ASP A 28 -24.76 -14.27 20.56
N LYS A 29 -24.35 -13.05 20.15
CA LYS A 29 -23.95 -12.69 18.77
C LYS A 29 -22.51 -12.21 18.73
N GLN A 30 -21.65 -12.68 19.62
CA GLN A 30 -20.21 -12.44 19.60
C GLN A 30 -19.48 -13.62 18.97
N LYS A 31 -18.32 -13.33 18.39
CA LYS A 31 -17.48 -14.37 17.78
C LYS A 31 -16.81 -15.25 18.84
N ASP A 32 -16.84 -16.55 18.63
CA ASP A 32 -16.12 -17.52 19.47
C ASP A 32 -14.58 -17.39 19.25
N THR A 33 -13.84 -17.19 20.33
CA THR A 33 -12.37 -17.01 20.30
C THR A 33 -11.60 -18.31 20.03
N ARG A 34 -12.22 -19.48 20.28
CA ARG A 34 -11.60 -20.81 20.11
C ARG A 34 -11.36 -21.18 18.64
N GLY A 35 -12.06 -20.53 17.71
CA GLY A 35 -12.06 -20.86 16.29
C GLY A 35 -10.69 -20.88 15.63
N LYS A 36 -9.74 -20.03 16.06
CA LYS A 36 -8.40 -19.99 15.47
C LYS A 36 -7.63 -21.31 15.63
N ALA A 37 -7.76 -21.96 16.78
CA ALA A 37 -7.13 -23.26 17.04
C ALA A 37 -7.79 -24.36 16.20
N LEU A 38 -9.12 -24.36 16.13
CA LEU A 38 -9.91 -25.33 15.36
C LEU A 38 -9.65 -25.22 13.85
N ILE A 39 -9.62 -23.99 13.31
CA ILE A 39 -9.24 -23.73 11.91
C ILE A 39 -7.83 -24.27 11.62
N ASN A 40 -6.86 -23.97 12.48
CA ASN A 40 -5.50 -24.47 12.29
C ASN A 40 -5.44 -26.00 12.31
N TYR A 41 -6.21 -26.64 13.21
CA TYR A 41 -6.20 -28.09 13.35
C TYR A 41 -6.82 -28.81 12.14
N PHE A 42 -7.99 -28.37 11.65
CA PHE A 42 -8.72 -29.06 10.59
C PHE A 42 -8.43 -28.54 9.19
N SER A 43 -8.07 -27.24 9.03
CA SER A 43 -7.96 -26.61 7.71
C SER A 43 -6.52 -26.45 7.22
N LYS A 44 -5.50 -26.73 8.06
CA LYS A 44 -4.11 -26.69 7.63
C LYS A 44 -3.49 -28.09 7.59
N PRO A 45 -2.57 -28.35 6.65
CA PRO A 45 -1.75 -29.55 6.66
C PRO A 45 -0.98 -29.67 7.97
N CYS A 46 -0.87 -30.89 8.50
CA CYS A 46 -0.04 -31.20 9.67
C CYS A 46 1.23 -31.97 9.24
N LYS A 47 2.28 -31.85 10.03
CA LYS A 47 3.50 -32.63 9.80
C LYS A 47 3.26 -34.09 10.15
N PRO A 48 3.67 -35.06 9.31
CA PRO A 48 3.61 -36.48 9.65
C PRO A 48 4.56 -36.79 10.81
N THR A 49 4.03 -37.44 11.83
CA THR A 49 4.77 -37.89 13.03
C THR A 49 4.32 -39.29 13.41
N LYS A 50 5.12 -40.00 14.20
CA LYS A 50 4.69 -41.31 14.77
C LYS A 50 3.38 -41.17 15.59
N ALA A 51 3.28 -40.09 16.37
CA ALA A 51 2.11 -39.85 17.23
C ALA A 51 0.80 -39.62 16.46
N ASN A 52 0.87 -39.07 15.24
CA ASN A 52 -0.31 -38.85 14.41
C ASN A 52 -0.50 -39.91 13.32
N GLY A 53 0.22 -41.04 13.40
CA GLY A 53 0.10 -42.13 12.42
C GLY A 53 0.61 -41.77 11.02
N GLY A 54 1.53 -40.80 10.92
CA GLY A 54 2.11 -40.37 9.63
C GLY A 54 1.19 -39.52 8.77
N ARG A 55 0.05 -39.06 9.29
CA ARG A 55 -0.91 -38.27 8.50
C ARG A 55 -0.44 -36.86 8.25
N THR A 56 -0.83 -36.30 7.11
CA THR A 56 -0.55 -34.94 6.69
C THR A 56 -1.76 -33.99 6.85
N ARG A 57 -2.92 -34.53 7.24
CA ARG A 57 -4.19 -33.80 7.42
C ARG A 57 -4.98 -34.37 8.59
N ASN A 58 -5.61 -33.51 9.38
CA ASN A 58 -6.58 -33.90 10.38
C ASN A 58 -7.99 -33.94 9.79
N LEU A 59 -8.69 -35.02 10.00
CA LEU A 59 -10.07 -35.28 9.57
C LEU A 59 -10.99 -35.35 10.80
N PRO A 60 -12.32 -35.26 10.65
CA PRO A 60 -13.28 -35.28 11.75
C PRO A 60 -13.08 -36.46 12.73
N GLU A 61 -12.83 -37.65 12.20
CA GLU A 61 -12.64 -38.87 12.96
C GLU A 61 -11.39 -38.88 13.86
N HIS A 62 -10.43 -38.03 13.60
CA HIS A 62 -9.20 -37.92 14.41
C HIS A 62 -9.42 -37.18 15.73
N ASN A 63 -10.46 -36.35 15.83
CA ASN A 63 -10.87 -35.68 17.05
C ASN A 63 -12.34 -35.24 16.94
N PRO A 64 -13.31 -36.16 17.21
CA PRO A 64 -14.74 -35.88 17.06
C PRO A 64 -15.24 -34.73 17.95
N GLU A 65 -14.69 -34.58 19.16
CA GLU A 65 -15.08 -33.48 20.06
C GLU A 65 -14.67 -32.12 19.50
N ALA A 66 -13.42 -32.01 19.08
CA ALA A 66 -12.94 -30.78 18.44
C ALA A 66 -13.69 -30.49 17.13
N TRP A 67 -14.10 -31.52 16.39
CA TRP A 67 -14.93 -31.37 15.19
C TRP A 67 -16.32 -30.83 15.50
N ALA A 68 -16.97 -31.35 16.54
CA ALA A 68 -18.27 -30.83 17.01
C ALA A 68 -18.16 -29.36 17.42
N GLN A 69 -17.10 -28.99 18.15
CA GLN A 69 -16.80 -27.57 18.48
C GLN A 69 -16.56 -26.73 17.23
N TYR A 70 -15.90 -27.28 16.20
CA TYR A 70 -15.65 -26.59 14.95
C TYR A 70 -16.94 -26.33 14.15
N ILE A 71 -17.89 -27.28 14.17
CA ILE A 71 -19.23 -27.10 13.60
C ILE A 71 -19.95 -25.96 14.33
N GLU A 72 -19.96 -25.97 15.67
CA GLU A 72 -20.64 -24.94 16.46
C GLU A 72 -19.98 -23.57 16.27
N TYR A 73 -18.65 -23.49 16.20
CA TYR A 73 -17.92 -22.29 15.85
C TYR A 73 -18.37 -21.73 14.47
N ASN A 74 -18.48 -22.59 13.44
CA ASN A 74 -18.94 -22.16 12.12
C ASN A 74 -20.39 -21.67 12.15
N ARG A 75 -21.26 -22.37 12.91
CA ARG A 75 -22.65 -21.94 13.11
C ARG A 75 -22.74 -20.57 13.75
N GLN A 76 -21.93 -20.32 14.78
CA GLN A 76 -21.86 -19.04 15.46
C GLN A 76 -21.36 -17.91 14.52
N ASP A 77 -20.33 -18.16 13.71
CA ASP A 77 -19.87 -17.18 12.72
C ASP A 77 -21.00 -16.74 11.76
N VAL A 78 -21.84 -17.70 11.30
CA VAL A 78 -23.01 -17.41 10.45
C VAL A 78 -24.09 -16.60 11.20
N VAL A 79 -24.33 -16.90 12.48
CA VAL A 79 -25.28 -16.13 13.31
C VAL A 79 -24.83 -14.67 13.44
N VAL A 80 -23.55 -14.46 13.74
CA VAL A 80 -22.94 -13.12 13.84
C VAL A 80 -23.04 -12.38 12.50
N GLU A 81 -22.70 -13.05 11.41
CA GLU A 81 -22.76 -12.48 10.06
C GLU A 81 -24.19 -12.04 9.68
N LYS A 82 -25.20 -12.87 9.95
CA LYS A 82 -26.61 -12.51 9.75
C LYS A 82 -27.03 -11.30 10.57
N ALA A 83 -26.59 -11.22 11.83
CA ALA A 83 -26.91 -10.07 12.71
C ALA A 83 -26.27 -8.78 12.20
N ILE A 84 -25.01 -8.83 11.75
CA ILE A 84 -24.32 -7.69 11.12
C ILE A 84 -25.06 -7.25 9.87
N ARG A 85 -25.39 -8.20 8.98
CA ARG A 85 -26.16 -7.91 7.76
C ARG A 85 -27.48 -7.20 8.08
N GLN A 86 -28.23 -7.68 9.07
CA GLN A 86 -29.50 -7.08 9.48
C GLN A 86 -29.33 -5.63 9.94
N LYS A 87 -28.28 -5.33 10.71
CA LYS A 87 -27.95 -3.97 11.16
C LYS A 87 -27.59 -3.03 10.03
N LEU A 88 -26.95 -3.54 8.96
CA LEU A 88 -26.43 -2.76 7.86
C LEU A 88 -27.36 -2.74 6.62
N LEU A 89 -28.53 -3.37 6.67
CA LEU A 89 -29.45 -3.47 5.51
C LEU A 89 -29.87 -2.11 4.93
N SER A 90 -30.01 -1.09 5.78
CA SER A 90 -30.38 0.27 5.37
C SER A 90 -29.20 1.10 4.84
N LEU A 91 -27.98 0.56 4.91
CA LEU A 91 -26.74 1.24 4.54
C LEU A 91 -26.05 0.49 3.38
N LYS A 92 -26.82 0.02 2.42
CA LYS A 92 -26.30 -0.70 1.25
C LYS A 92 -25.51 0.22 0.33
N PRO A 93 -24.44 -0.28 -0.30
CA PRO A 93 -23.75 0.44 -1.34
C PRO A 93 -24.69 0.71 -2.55
N PRO A 94 -24.46 1.80 -3.32
CA PRO A 94 -25.15 2.05 -4.56
C PRO A 94 -24.97 0.89 -5.56
N GLU A 95 -25.89 0.78 -6.53
CA GLU A 95 -25.85 -0.30 -7.54
C GLU A 95 -24.51 -0.36 -8.30
N LEU A 96 -23.93 0.80 -8.60
CA LEU A 96 -22.64 0.90 -9.28
C LEU A 96 -21.50 0.22 -8.48
N GLU A 97 -21.48 0.44 -7.17
CA GLU A 97 -20.49 -0.21 -6.28
C GLU A 97 -20.70 -1.72 -6.20
N HIS A 98 -21.94 -2.17 -6.26
CA HIS A 98 -22.26 -3.59 -6.34
C HIS A 98 -21.76 -4.21 -7.66
N LYS A 99 -21.92 -3.51 -8.79
CA LYS A 99 -21.34 -3.93 -10.08
C LYS A 99 -19.81 -4.05 -10.02
N TYR A 100 -19.14 -3.10 -9.40
CA TYR A 100 -17.67 -3.17 -9.19
C TYR A 100 -17.27 -4.36 -8.31
N TRP A 101 -18.05 -4.66 -7.29
CA TRP A 101 -17.79 -5.86 -6.48
C TRP A 101 -17.97 -7.16 -7.29
N LEU A 102 -18.98 -7.27 -8.14
CA LEU A 102 -19.16 -8.41 -9.04
C LEU A 102 -17.96 -8.55 -9.99
N MET A 103 -17.50 -7.43 -10.56
CA MET A 103 -16.29 -7.41 -11.40
C MET A 103 -15.04 -7.86 -10.61
N ASP A 104 -14.89 -7.45 -9.35
CA ASP A 104 -13.81 -7.93 -8.46
C ASP A 104 -13.86 -9.45 -8.27
N GLN A 105 -15.05 -10.02 -8.09
CA GLN A 105 -15.21 -11.48 -7.97
C GLN A 105 -14.79 -12.20 -9.26
N GLU A 106 -15.15 -11.65 -10.40
CA GLU A 106 -14.74 -12.19 -11.70
C GLU A 106 -13.23 -12.12 -11.91
N ILE A 107 -12.61 -10.94 -11.67
CA ILE A 107 -11.16 -10.74 -11.76
C ILE A 107 -10.43 -11.73 -10.84
N ASN A 108 -10.88 -11.90 -9.61
CA ASN A 108 -10.27 -12.80 -8.64
C ASN A 108 -10.47 -14.28 -9.03
N SER A 109 -11.61 -14.63 -9.60
CA SER A 109 -11.89 -15.97 -10.11
C SER A 109 -11.07 -16.30 -11.35
N GLN A 110 -10.89 -15.35 -12.27
CA GLN A 110 -10.03 -15.55 -13.44
C GLN A 110 -8.55 -15.65 -13.07
N GLY A 111 -8.10 -14.89 -12.07
CA GLY A 111 -6.71 -14.83 -11.64
C GLY A 111 -5.74 -14.35 -12.73
N ALA A 112 -4.45 -14.36 -12.43
CA ALA A 112 -3.39 -14.00 -13.38
C ALA A 112 -2.45 -15.16 -13.63
N ARG A 113 -2.15 -15.42 -14.90
CA ARG A 113 -1.23 -16.49 -15.29
C ARG A 113 0.21 -16.14 -14.91
N ILE A 114 0.93 -17.14 -14.39
CA ILE A 114 2.31 -17.01 -13.94
C ILE A 114 3.23 -17.82 -14.88
N ASN A 115 4.38 -17.25 -15.19
CA ASN A 115 5.46 -17.97 -15.85
C ASN A 115 6.22 -18.78 -14.78
N GLU A 116 5.77 -20.00 -14.52
CA GLU A 116 6.29 -20.86 -13.47
C GLU A 116 7.79 -21.10 -13.62
N LYS A 117 8.28 -21.39 -14.85
CA LYS A 117 9.70 -21.59 -15.13
C LYS A 117 10.56 -20.37 -14.77
N LEU A 118 10.08 -19.16 -15.06
CA LEU A 118 10.78 -17.93 -14.65
C LEU A 118 10.82 -17.79 -13.12
N VAL A 119 9.69 -18.08 -12.45
CA VAL A 119 9.57 -17.99 -10.99
C VAL A 119 10.48 -18.98 -10.28
N GLU A 120 10.47 -20.24 -10.69
CA GLU A 120 11.31 -21.31 -10.13
C GLU A 120 12.80 -21.00 -10.29
N ASN A 121 13.21 -20.61 -11.50
CA ASN A 121 14.59 -20.25 -11.76
C ASN A 121 15.03 -18.99 -11.02
N ALA A 122 14.17 -17.97 -10.90
CA ALA A 122 14.48 -16.77 -10.11
C ALA A 122 14.74 -17.12 -8.64
N ILE A 123 13.93 -18.01 -8.05
CA ILE A 123 14.12 -18.50 -6.67
C ILE A 123 15.44 -19.27 -6.55
N ARG A 124 15.73 -20.19 -7.47
CA ARG A 124 16.96 -20.97 -7.51
C ARG A 124 18.20 -20.08 -7.64
N ILE A 125 18.22 -19.20 -8.63
CA ILE A 125 19.31 -18.23 -8.89
C ILE A 125 19.56 -17.37 -7.66
N ASN A 126 18.50 -16.83 -7.03
CA ASN A 126 18.66 -16.05 -5.81
C ASN A 126 19.27 -16.87 -4.67
N LYS A 127 18.89 -18.14 -4.51
CA LYS A 127 19.45 -19.03 -3.48
C LYS A 127 20.93 -19.29 -3.70
N GLU A 128 21.31 -19.62 -4.93
CA GLU A 128 22.70 -19.87 -5.33
C GLU A 128 23.55 -18.61 -5.17
N HIS A 129 23.09 -17.46 -5.67
CA HIS A 129 23.80 -16.19 -5.55
C HIS A 129 23.97 -15.77 -4.07
N LYS A 130 22.90 -15.90 -3.25
CA LYS A 130 23.01 -15.64 -1.79
C LYS A 130 24.01 -16.54 -1.11
N ALA A 131 24.12 -17.81 -1.49
CA ALA A 131 25.11 -18.71 -0.92
C ALA A 131 26.55 -18.25 -1.25
N LYS A 132 26.80 -17.80 -2.49
CA LYS A 132 28.08 -17.21 -2.91
C LYS A 132 28.39 -15.93 -2.08
N LEU A 133 27.43 -15.03 -1.91
CA LEU A 133 27.60 -13.80 -1.14
C LEU A 133 27.86 -14.08 0.35
N LEU A 134 27.16 -15.05 0.94
CA LEU A 134 27.39 -15.46 2.33
C LEU A 134 28.77 -16.10 2.52
N ALA A 135 29.23 -16.90 1.59
CA ALA A 135 30.57 -17.47 1.63
C ALA A 135 31.64 -16.35 1.61
N LYS A 136 31.51 -15.38 0.68
CA LYS A 136 32.39 -14.19 0.64
C LYS A 136 32.36 -13.41 1.96
N ALA A 137 31.16 -13.17 2.52
CA ALA A 137 31.01 -12.47 3.78
C ALA A 137 31.65 -13.23 4.97
N LYS A 138 31.53 -14.56 5.01
CA LYS A 138 32.19 -15.41 6.03
C LYS A 138 33.71 -15.34 5.93
N THR A 139 34.27 -15.48 4.74
CA THR A 139 35.72 -15.37 4.51
C THR A 139 36.25 -13.99 4.92
N LEU A 140 35.51 -12.91 4.62
CA LEU A 140 35.90 -11.54 4.94
C LEU A 140 35.83 -11.23 6.43
N THR A 141 34.79 -11.70 7.11
CA THR A 141 34.53 -11.31 8.52
C THR A 141 34.99 -12.33 9.56
N GLY A 142 35.17 -13.59 9.19
CA GLY A 142 35.38 -14.70 10.11
C GLY A 142 34.17 -15.06 10.98
N LEU A 143 33.02 -14.42 10.76
CA LEU A 143 31.79 -14.65 11.53
C LEU A 143 31.12 -15.96 11.15
N GLU A 144 30.55 -16.64 12.14
CA GLU A 144 29.72 -17.83 11.88
C GLU A 144 28.49 -17.49 11.04
N ASN A 145 27.80 -16.38 11.40
CA ASN A 145 26.65 -15.88 10.66
C ASN A 145 26.79 -14.37 10.36
N PRO A 146 27.45 -13.98 9.27
CA PRO A 146 27.61 -12.58 8.89
C PRO A 146 26.28 -11.88 8.50
N ASN A 147 25.19 -12.64 8.37
CA ASN A 147 23.86 -12.06 8.15
C ASN A 147 23.11 -11.75 9.45
N SER A 148 23.61 -12.16 10.61
CA SER A 148 23.07 -11.78 11.92
C SER A 148 23.34 -10.29 12.18
N PRO A 149 22.31 -9.46 12.42
CA PRO A 149 22.51 -8.07 12.77
C PRO A 149 23.44 -7.89 13.97
N LEU A 150 23.25 -8.69 15.01
CA LEU A 150 24.03 -8.60 16.24
C LEU A 150 25.52 -8.87 16.00
N GLN A 151 25.86 -10.01 15.36
CA GLN A 151 27.25 -10.36 15.09
C GLN A 151 27.93 -9.35 14.16
N LEU A 152 27.20 -8.89 13.14
CA LEU A 152 27.74 -7.94 12.18
C LEU A 152 27.94 -6.55 12.77
N THR A 153 27.03 -6.08 13.64
CA THR A 153 27.20 -4.80 14.36
C THR A 153 28.49 -4.81 15.16
N VAL A 154 28.70 -5.82 16.03
CA VAL A 154 29.90 -5.95 16.83
C VAL A 154 31.18 -6.02 15.97
N TRP A 155 31.13 -6.72 14.84
CA TRP A 155 32.29 -6.80 13.93
C TRP A 155 32.62 -5.42 13.31
N ILE A 156 31.60 -4.65 12.89
CA ILE A 156 31.79 -3.31 12.33
C ILE A 156 32.33 -2.36 13.40
N GLU A 157 31.74 -2.34 14.59
CA GLU A 157 32.18 -1.49 15.71
C GLU A 157 33.65 -1.73 16.07
N ASN A 158 34.07 -2.99 16.13
CA ASN A 158 35.47 -3.36 16.38
C ASN A 158 36.44 -2.87 15.28
N ARG A 159 35.95 -2.77 14.03
CA ARG A 159 36.76 -2.29 12.90
C ARG A 159 36.80 -0.76 12.81
N LEU A 160 35.73 -0.10 13.19
CA LEU A 160 35.62 1.36 13.17
C LEU A 160 36.19 2.01 14.43
N GLY A 161 36.24 1.29 15.56
CA GLY A 161 36.57 1.85 16.86
C GLY A 161 35.49 2.76 17.46
N GLU A 162 34.28 2.75 16.86
CA GLU A 162 33.14 3.54 17.32
C GLU A 162 31.87 2.69 17.34
N THR A 163 30.92 3.04 18.21
CA THR A 163 29.60 2.39 18.26
C THR A 163 28.68 2.87 17.13
N ILE A 164 27.84 1.96 16.63
CA ILE A 164 26.83 2.28 15.61
C ILE A 164 25.43 1.96 16.12
N GLU A 165 24.48 2.88 15.90
CA GLU A 165 23.09 2.72 16.38
C GLU A 165 22.33 1.62 15.63
N SER A 166 22.59 1.43 14.34
CA SER A 166 21.84 0.54 13.47
C SER A 166 22.63 0.15 12.23
N ILE A 167 22.29 -1.03 11.69
CA ILE A 167 22.72 -1.50 10.35
C ILE A 167 21.51 -1.70 9.43
N ASP A 168 20.51 -0.85 9.58
CA ASP A 168 19.40 -0.82 8.64
C ASP A 168 19.82 -0.19 7.29
N LYS A 169 18.92 -0.24 6.30
CA LYS A 169 19.23 0.24 4.95
C LYS A 169 19.67 1.71 4.93
N LYS A 170 19.10 2.56 5.81
CA LYS A 170 19.39 4.00 5.87
C LYS A 170 20.75 4.24 6.53
N ALA A 171 20.99 3.60 7.67
CA ALA A 171 22.27 3.68 8.38
C ALA A 171 23.43 3.18 7.52
N ILE A 172 23.27 2.05 6.82
CA ILE A 172 24.29 1.54 5.89
C ILE A 172 24.58 2.55 4.77
N THR A 173 23.54 3.21 4.22
CA THR A 173 23.73 4.21 3.17
C THR A 173 24.54 5.41 3.66
N GLU A 174 24.32 5.86 4.89
CA GLU A 174 25.08 6.96 5.50
C GLU A 174 26.52 6.55 5.85
N LEU A 175 26.71 5.32 6.41
CA LEU A 175 28.05 4.79 6.69
C LEU A 175 28.91 4.69 5.42
N LEU A 176 28.35 4.27 4.30
CA LEU A 176 29.06 4.15 3.03
C LEU A 176 29.54 5.50 2.44
N LYS A 177 29.01 6.62 2.92
CA LYS A 177 29.47 7.99 2.54
C LYS A 177 30.69 8.44 3.34
N LYS A 178 30.94 7.83 4.52
CA LYS A 178 32.07 8.13 5.39
C LYS A 178 33.36 7.52 4.85
N ASP A 179 34.50 8.01 5.34
CA ASP A 179 35.76 7.34 5.18
C ASP A 179 35.84 6.17 6.17
N ILE A 180 35.76 4.94 5.65
CA ILE A 180 35.69 3.70 6.41
C ILE A 180 36.65 2.65 5.80
N PRO A 181 37.18 1.71 6.59
CA PRO A 181 38.02 0.62 6.09
C PRO A 181 37.39 -0.15 4.93
N ASP A 182 38.22 -0.58 3.99
CA ASP A 182 37.73 -1.27 2.76
C ASP A 182 36.98 -2.57 3.05
N ASP A 183 37.40 -3.33 4.04
CA ASP A 183 36.73 -4.56 4.45
C ASP A 183 35.33 -4.28 5.01
N VAL A 184 35.17 -3.20 5.79
CA VAL A 184 33.86 -2.74 6.26
C VAL A 184 33.00 -2.27 5.07
N ARG A 185 33.57 -1.50 4.16
CA ARG A 185 32.89 -1.04 2.94
C ARG A 185 32.37 -2.20 2.09
N VAL A 186 33.21 -3.22 1.87
CA VAL A 186 32.84 -4.43 1.14
C VAL A 186 31.72 -5.19 1.87
N MET A 187 31.84 -5.36 3.19
CA MET A 187 30.83 -6.07 3.98
C MET A 187 29.48 -5.36 3.97
N LEU A 188 29.47 -4.02 4.08
CA LEU A 188 28.23 -3.23 4.00
C LEU A 188 27.55 -3.37 2.64
N LYS A 189 28.31 -3.38 1.54
CA LYS A 189 27.78 -3.66 0.18
C LYS A 189 27.18 -5.07 0.10
N LEU A 190 27.90 -6.09 0.61
CA LEU A 190 27.36 -7.47 0.66
C LEU A 190 26.07 -7.53 1.49
N ARG A 191 26.00 -6.81 2.62
CA ARG A 191 24.80 -6.73 3.46
C ARG A 191 23.62 -6.12 2.72
N GLN A 192 23.83 -5.07 1.91
CA GLN A 192 22.77 -4.48 1.07
C GLN A 192 22.22 -5.49 0.06
N LEU A 193 23.08 -6.27 -0.60
CA LEU A 193 22.68 -7.32 -1.54
C LEU A 193 21.89 -8.44 -0.86
N LEU A 194 22.40 -8.94 0.28
CA LEU A 194 21.76 -9.99 1.08
C LEU A 194 20.41 -9.56 1.65
N GLY A 195 20.23 -8.26 1.94
CA GLY A 195 19.03 -7.68 2.51
C GLY A 195 17.85 -7.49 1.52
N LYS A 196 18.05 -7.71 0.22
CA LYS A 196 16.98 -7.58 -0.78
C LYS A 196 15.86 -8.61 -0.57
N THR A 197 14.62 -8.14 -0.49
CA THR A 197 13.44 -8.96 -0.17
C THR A 197 12.51 -9.23 -1.34
N SER A 198 12.80 -8.72 -2.53
CA SER A 198 11.96 -8.87 -3.72
C SER A 198 11.69 -10.32 -4.12
N ILE A 199 12.58 -11.25 -3.76
CA ILE A 199 12.40 -12.69 -3.97
C ILE A 199 11.12 -13.23 -3.32
N LYS A 200 10.66 -12.65 -2.21
CA LYS A 200 9.41 -13.03 -1.54
C LYS A 200 8.19 -12.94 -2.46
N LYS A 201 8.25 -12.11 -3.50
CA LYS A 201 7.19 -12.02 -4.50
C LYS A 201 7.12 -13.27 -5.37
N TYR A 202 8.28 -13.79 -5.79
CA TYR A 202 8.37 -15.05 -6.54
C TYR A 202 7.93 -16.24 -5.67
N GLU A 203 8.37 -16.29 -4.41
CA GLU A 203 7.93 -17.33 -3.46
C GLU A 203 6.41 -17.28 -3.22
N ALA A 204 5.83 -16.08 -3.15
CA ALA A 204 4.39 -15.90 -3.03
C ALA A 204 3.65 -16.36 -4.29
N MET A 205 4.18 -16.07 -5.49
CA MET A 205 3.65 -16.56 -6.76
C MET A 205 3.70 -18.10 -6.79
N GLN A 206 4.86 -18.70 -6.51
CA GLN A 206 5.04 -20.16 -6.52
C GLN A 206 4.07 -20.88 -5.59
N LYS A 207 3.91 -20.36 -4.35
CA LYS A 207 3.01 -20.96 -3.35
C LYS A 207 1.53 -20.83 -3.67
N ALA A 208 1.16 -19.80 -4.42
CA ALA A 208 -0.23 -19.47 -4.71
C ALA A 208 -0.68 -19.87 -6.11
N THR A 209 0.24 -20.30 -6.99
CA THR A 209 -0.10 -20.81 -8.31
C THR A 209 -0.84 -22.14 -8.16
N THR A 210 -2.01 -22.21 -8.76
CA THR A 210 -2.87 -23.39 -8.80
C THR A 210 -2.54 -24.26 -10.03
N SER A 211 -3.17 -25.43 -10.14
CA SER A 211 -2.92 -26.41 -11.19
C SER A 211 -3.17 -25.90 -12.62
N ASP A 212 -3.91 -24.79 -12.78
CA ASP A 212 -4.15 -24.13 -14.06
C ASP A 212 -3.05 -23.11 -14.43
N GLY A 213 -1.98 -22.98 -13.62
CA GLY A 213 -0.86 -22.06 -13.82
C GLY A 213 -1.22 -20.60 -13.48
N ARG A 214 -2.24 -20.37 -12.64
CA ARG A 214 -2.73 -19.03 -12.29
C ARG A 214 -2.71 -18.79 -10.79
N VAL A 215 -2.60 -17.53 -10.39
CA VAL A 215 -2.83 -17.06 -9.02
C VAL A 215 -4.18 -16.38 -8.97
N HIS A 216 -5.06 -16.87 -8.12
CA HIS A 216 -6.41 -16.36 -7.90
C HIS A 216 -6.51 -15.53 -6.62
N GLY A 217 -7.57 -14.73 -6.46
CA GLY A 217 -7.85 -14.01 -5.21
C GLY A 217 -6.83 -12.92 -4.87
N MET A 218 -6.24 -12.26 -5.87
CA MET A 218 -5.17 -11.29 -5.67
C MET A 218 -5.64 -9.90 -5.26
N PHE A 219 -6.93 -9.65 -5.26
CA PHE A 219 -7.51 -8.36 -4.93
C PHE A 219 -8.56 -8.46 -3.83
N GLN A 220 -8.69 -7.41 -3.06
CA GLN A 220 -9.78 -7.21 -2.14
C GLN A 220 -10.49 -5.90 -2.45
N PHE A 221 -11.76 -6.00 -2.83
CA PHE A 221 -12.64 -4.85 -3.00
C PHE A 221 -12.79 -4.10 -1.68
N TYR A 222 -12.69 -2.78 -1.70
CA TYR A 222 -12.66 -1.91 -0.50
C TYR A 222 -11.57 -2.24 0.51
N GLY A 223 -10.51 -2.92 0.12
CA GLY A 223 -9.45 -3.35 1.03
C GLY A 223 -8.68 -2.21 1.71
N ALA A 224 -8.67 -1.02 1.12
CA ALA A 224 -8.19 0.22 1.74
C ALA A 224 -9.39 0.97 2.35
N MET A 225 -9.71 0.68 3.60
CA MET A 225 -10.94 1.10 4.28
C MET A 225 -11.26 2.61 4.17
N ARG A 226 -10.26 3.49 4.32
CA ARG A 226 -10.48 4.94 4.29
C ARG A 226 -10.84 5.46 2.90
N THR A 227 -10.20 4.94 1.87
CA THR A 227 -10.33 5.44 0.50
C THR A 227 -11.28 4.61 -0.37
N GLY A 228 -11.60 3.37 0.05
CA GLY A 228 -12.35 2.42 -0.75
C GLY A 228 -11.61 1.86 -1.96
N ARG A 229 -10.29 2.06 -2.04
CA ARG A 229 -9.46 1.48 -3.11
C ARG A 229 -9.35 -0.04 -2.94
N TRP A 230 -9.14 -0.76 -4.05
CA TRP A 230 -8.74 -2.15 -3.99
C TRP A 230 -7.41 -2.30 -3.24
N ALA A 231 -7.32 -3.29 -2.37
CA ALA A 231 -6.06 -3.70 -1.76
C ALA A 231 -5.52 -4.96 -2.44
N GLY A 232 -4.19 -5.04 -2.62
CA GLY A 232 -3.53 -6.25 -3.10
C GLY A 232 -3.48 -7.32 -2.04
N ARG A 233 -3.67 -8.56 -2.47
CA ARG A 233 -3.51 -9.76 -1.68
C ARG A 233 -2.43 -10.64 -2.30
N ILE A 234 -1.91 -11.58 -1.55
CA ILE A 234 -0.94 -12.60 -2.00
C ILE A 234 0.30 -11.95 -2.59
N VAL A 235 0.32 -11.70 -3.89
CA VAL A 235 1.45 -11.09 -4.62
C VAL A 235 1.49 -9.57 -4.46
N GLN A 236 0.36 -8.94 -4.17
CA GLN A 236 0.20 -7.47 -4.06
C GLN A 236 0.66 -6.75 -5.35
N LEU A 237 -0.05 -6.98 -6.45
CA LEU A 237 0.31 -6.51 -7.79
C LEU A 237 0.62 -5.01 -7.89
N HIS A 238 -0.12 -4.15 -7.19
CA HIS A 238 0.11 -2.71 -7.20
C HIS A 238 1.35 -2.25 -6.40
N ASN A 239 1.97 -3.15 -5.62
CA ASN A 239 3.21 -2.89 -4.88
C ASN A 239 4.42 -3.61 -5.50
N LEU A 240 4.36 -3.99 -6.76
CA LEU A 240 5.51 -4.56 -7.45
C LEU A 240 6.53 -3.47 -7.77
N PRO A 241 7.84 -3.79 -7.70
CA PRO A 241 8.90 -2.85 -8.04
C PRO A 241 8.72 -2.25 -9.44
N ARG A 242 9.09 -0.99 -9.58
CA ARG A 242 9.16 -0.37 -10.91
C ARG A 242 10.39 -0.88 -11.63
N ASN A 243 10.25 -1.05 -12.93
CA ASN A 243 11.33 -1.39 -13.81
C ASN A 243 12.04 -0.11 -14.27
N SER A 244 13.38 -0.10 -14.21
CA SER A 244 14.25 0.96 -14.75
C SER A 244 15.07 0.52 -15.96
N MET A 245 15.10 -0.79 -16.24
CA MET A 245 15.76 -1.33 -17.43
C MET A 245 15.01 -0.93 -18.70
N ASN A 246 15.74 -0.71 -19.79
CA ASN A 246 15.13 -0.59 -21.11
C ASN A 246 14.58 -1.95 -21.58
N ALA A 247 13.88 -1.98 -22.72
CA ALA A 247 13.18 -3.18 -23.19
C ALA A 247 14.15 -4.30 -23.58
N GLU A 248 15.30 -3.97 -24.13
CA GLU A 248 16.34 -4.93 -24.55
C GLU A 248 17.01 -5.57 -23.35
N GLU A 249 17.49 -4.77 -22.40
CA GLU A 249 18.07 -5.22 -21.14
C GLU A 249 17.11 -6.13 -20.37
N LEU A 250 15.84 -5.73 -20.29
CA LEU A 250 14.80 -6.50 -19.60
C LEU A 250 14.55 -7.86 -20.29
N ASN A 251 14.53 -7.90 -21.62
CA ASN A 251 14.33 -9.12 -22.38
C ASN A 251 15.53 -10.07 -22.24
N THR A 252 16.74 -9.55 -22.27
CA THR A 252 17.99 -10.30 -22.09
C THR A 252 18.06 -10.90 -20.67
N ALA A 253 17.85 -10.08 -19.64
CA ALA A 253 17.83 -10.55 -18.26
C ALA A 253 16.76 -11.63 -18.04
N ARG A 254 15.58 -11.45 -18.62
CA ARG A 254 14.49 -12.43 -18.55
C ARG A 254 14.85 -13.75 -19.23
N ALA A 255 15.56 -13.72 -20.36
CA ALA A 255 16.02 -14.92 -21.04
C ALA A 255 17.02 -15.69 -20.17
N PHE A 256 18.02 -15.03 -19.59
CA PHE A 256 18.98 -15.65 -18.68
C PHE A 256 18.28 -16.30 -17.48
N VAL A 257 17.36 -15.60 -16.84
CA VAL A 257 16.61 -16.17 -15.71
C VAL A 257 15.74 -17.36 -16.14
N LYS A 258 15.05 -17.29 -17.28
CA LYS A 258 14.28 -18.42 -17.81
C LYS A 258 15.14 -19.64 -18.09
N ASN A 259 16.37 -19.44 -18.53
CA ASN A 259 17.33 -20.52 -18.79
C ASN A 259 18.03 -20.99 -17.53
N GLY A 260 17.91 -20.24 -16.43
CA GLY A 260 18.55 -20.53 -15.15
C GLY A 260 20.05 -20.21 -15.11
N ASP A 261 20.47 -19.29 -15.94
CA ASP A 261 21.89 -18.96 -16.18
C ASP A 261 22.33 -17.84 -15.20
N LEU A 262 22.83 -18.25 -14.03
CA LEU A 262 23.38 -17.35 -13.03
C LEU A 262 24.69 -16.70 -13.49
N GLU A 263 25.53 -17.44 -14.24
CA GLU A 263 26.85 -16.94 -14.65
C GLU A 263 26.70 -15.76 -15.59
N MET A 264 25.82 -15.87 -16.59
CA MET A 264 25.54 -14.75 -17.49
C MET A 264 24.88 -13.56 -16.79
N LEU A 265 24.05 -13.80 -15.76
CA LEU A 265 23.52 -12.71 -14.94
C LEU A 265 24.60 -11.99 -14.14
N GLU A 266 25.54 -12.73 -13.53
CA GLU A 266 26.68 -12.17 -12.79
C GLU A 266 27.67 -11.45 -13.72
N LEU A 267 27.80 -11.88 -14.98
CA LEU A 267 28.66 -11.25 -15.97
C LEU A 267 28.08 -9.96 -16.54
N CYS A 268 26.77 -9.95 -16.84
CA CYS A 268 26.12 -8.84 -17.54
C CYS A 268 25.49 -7.80 -16.59
N TYR A 269 25.27 -8.12 -15.33
CA TYR A 269 24.58 -7.25 -14.38
C TYR A 269 25.30 -7.20 -13.03
N ASP A 270 25.69 -6.00 -12.60
CA ASP A 270 26.40 -5.77 -11.33
C ASP A 270 25.60 -6.20 -10.09
N ASN A 271 24.27 -6.26 -10.21
CA ASN A 271 23.37 -6.48 -9.06
C ASN A 271 22.26 -7.48 -9.39
N VAL A 272 22.60 -8.78 -9.32
CA VAL A 272 21.64 -9.87 -9.57
C VAL A 272 20.34 -9.76 -8.75
N PRO A 273 20.35 -9.47 -7.43
CA PRO A 273 19.11 -9.26 -6.67
C PRO A 273 18.26 -8.11 -7.18
N ASP A 274 18.86 -7.04 -7.69
CA ASP A 274 18.11 -5.93 -8.29
C ASP A 274 17.53 -6.31 -9.64
N THR A 275 18.32 -6.98 -10.48
CA THR A 275 17.85 -7.53 -11.76
C THR A 275 16.64 -8.43 -11.57
N LEU A 276 16.70 -9.37 -10.61
CA LEU A 276 15.55 -10.21 -10.26
C LEU A 276 14.35 -9.38 -9.80
N SER A 277 14.59 -8.30 -9.03
CA SER A 277 13.52 -7.40 -8.59
C SER A 277 12.81 -6.73 -9.77
N GLN A 278 13.55 -6.30 -10.77
CA GLN A 278 12.99 -5.64 -11.95
C GLN A 278 12.20 -6.60 -12.86
N LEU A 279 12.51 -7.89 -12.81
CA LEU A 279 11.81 -8.92 -13.57
C LEU A 279 10.50 -9.41 -12.95
N VAL A 280 10.19 -9.07 -11.70
CA VAL A 280 9.00 -9.58 -10.99
C VAL A 280 7.72 -9.39 -11.80
N ARG A 281 7.50 -8.21 -12.41
CA ARG A 281 6.30 -7.96 -13.24
C ARG A 281 6.23 -8.85 -14.45
N THR A 282 7.35 -9.25 -15.02
CA THR A 282 7.41 -10.08 -16.22
C THR A 282 7.09 -11.56 -15.96
N ALA A 283 6.97 -11.95 -14.68
CA ALA A 283 6.46 -13.26 -14.31
C ALA A 283 4.95 -13.41 -14.57
N ILE A 284 4.23 -12.30 -14.67
CA ILE A 284 2.80 -12.28 -15.02
C ILE A 284 2.68 -12.26 -16.53
N THR A 285 1.97 -13.24 -17.10
CA THR A 285 1.86 -13.43 -18.55
C THR A 285 0.41 -13.51 -19.00
N ALA A 286 0.15 -13.07 -20.23
CA ALA A 286 -1.13 -13.30 -20.89
C ALA A 286 -1.32 -14.75 -21.31
N LYS A 287 -2.53 -15.16 -21.67
CA LYS A 287 -2.79 -16.45 -22.31
C LYS A 287 -2.02 -16.54 -23.65
N PRO A 288 -1.67 -17.73 -24.14
CA PRO A 288 -1.19 -17.90 -25.51
C PRO A 288 -2.17 -17.25 -26.51
N GLY A 289 -1.63 -16.51 -27.47
CA GLY A 289 -2.42 -15.77 -28.45
C GLY A 289 -3.10 -14.49 -27.95
N CYS A 290 -2.90 -14.13 -26.67
CA CYS A 290 -3.44 -12.91 -26.05
C CYS A 290 -2.33 -11.96 -25.62
N ARG A 291 -2.69 -10.69 -25.40
CA ARG A 291 -1.81 -9.66 -24.83
C ARG A 291 -2.53 -8.93 -23.70
N PHE A 292 -1.78 -8.32 -22.79
CA PHE A 292 -2.33 -7.34 -21.86
C PHE A 292 -2.58 -6.01 -22.59
N ILE A 293 -3.71 -5.40 -22.32
CA ILE A 293 -3.98 -3.98 -22.59
C ILE A 293 -3.82 -3.31 -21.25
N VAL A 294 -2.85 -2.38 -21.14
CA VAL A 294 -2.52 -1.69 -19.89
C VAL A 294 -2.74 -0.21 -20.11
N ASP A 295 -3.62 0.37 -19.30
CA ASP A 295 -3.93 1.79 -19.33
C ASP A 295 -3.98 2.35 -17.90
N ASP A 296 -3.72 3.64 -17.74
CA ASP A 296 -3.71 4.34 -16.46
C ASP A 296 -4.21 5.78 -16.64
N PHE A 297 -5.00 6.26 -15.68
CA PHE A 297 -5.42 7.65 -15.66
C PHE A 297 -4.26 8.57 -15.28
N SER A 298 -3.77 9.34 -16.24
CA SER A 298 -2.70 10.31 -15.99
C SER A 298 -3.14 11.36 -14.98
N ALA A 299 -2.36 11.50 -13.88
CA ALA A 299 -2.57 12.49 -12.82
C ALA A 299 -4.02 12.53 -12.27
N ILE A 300 -4.65 11.36 -12.06
CA ILE A 300 -6.08 11.26 -11.69
C ILE A 300 -6.43 12.09 -10.45
N GLU A 301 -5.55 12.13 -9.46
CA GLU A 301 -5.78 12.86 -8.22
C GLU A 301 -5.81 14.39 -8.46
N ALA A 302 -4.91 14.89 -9.32
CA ALA A 302 -4.92 16.31 -9.71
C ALA A 302 -6.16 16.67 -10.55
N ARG A 303 -6.67 15.73 -11.36
CA ARG A 303 -7.94 15.91 -12.10
C ARG A 303 -9.13 15.99 -11.15
N VAL A 304 -9.23 15.07 -10.22
CA VAL A 304 -10.34 14.99 -9.26
C VAL A 304 -10.38 16.22 -8.37
N ILE A 305 -9.24 16.66 -7.79
CA ILE A 305 -9.25 17.84 -6.94
C ILE A 305 -9.55 19.12 -7.73
N ALA A 306 -9.06 19.26 -8.96
CA ALA A 306 -9.39 20.37 -9.82
C ALA A 306 -10.89 20.43 -10.16
N TRP A 307 -11.51 19.29 -10.41
CA TRP A 307 -12.94 19.18 -10.66
C TRP A 307 -13.78 19.51 -9.42
N LEU A 308 -13.45 18.89 -8.27
CA LEU A 308 -14.16 19.13 -7.00
C LEU A 308 -14.08 20.58 -6.54
N ALA A 309 -12.91 21.20 -6.70
CA ALA A 309 -12.67 22.60 -6.31
C ALA A 309 -13.17 23.62 -7.35
N GLY A 310 -13.40 23.21 -8.60
CA GLY A 310 -13.71 24.10 -9.70
C GLY A 310 -12.53 24.93 -10.20
N GLU A 311 -11.29 24.39 -10.08
CA GLU A 311 -10.07 25.07 -10.55
C GLU A 311 -10.00 25.06 -12.07
N LYS A 312 -10.56 26.09 -12.70
CA LYS A 312 -10.85 26.16 -14.13
C LYS A 312 -9.61 25.94 -15.01
N TRP A 313 -8.53 26.67 -14.76
CA TRP A 313 -7.34 26.57 -15.61
C TRP A 313 -6.75 25.15 -15.65
N ARG A 314 -6.83 24.41 -14.52
CA ARG A 314 -6.38 23.01 -14.46
C ARG A 314 -7.29 22.09 -15.26
N GLN A 315 -8.59 22.30 -15.18
CA GLN A 315 -9.56 21.57 -15.98
C GLN A 315 -9.33 21.80 -17.48
N ASP A 316 -9.05 23.04 -17.87
CA ASP A 316 -8.76 23.41 -19.26
C ASP A 316 -7.44 22.76 -19.76
N VAL A 317 -6.41 22.71 -18.92
CA VAL A 317 -5.16 21.97 -19.24
C VAL A 317 -5.46 20.50 -19.52
N PHE A 318 -6.25 19.85 -18.67
CA PHE A 318 -6.62 18.45 -18.87
C PHE A 318 -7.53 18.20 -20.07
N ALA A 319 -8.46 19.09 -20.33
CA ALA A 319 -9.38 19.00 -21.48
C ALA A 319 -8.62 19.10 -22.81
N ASN A 320 -7.55 19.89 -22.84
CA ASN A 320 -6.70 20.07 -24.02
C ASN A 320 -5.51 19.09 -24.08
N GLY A 321 -5.49 18.03 -23.26
CA GLY A 321 -4.42 17.03 -23.26
C GLY A 321 -3.07 17.55 -22.77
N GLY A 322 -3.02 18.68 -22.04
CA GLY A 322 -1.81 19.31 -21.56
C GLY A 322 -1.13 18.54 -20.41
N ASP A 323 0.17 18.79 -20.23
CA ASP A 323 0.95 18.25 -19.11
C ASP A 323 0.77 19.15 -17.87
N ILE A 324 0.01 18.66 -16.88
CA ILE A 324 -0.28 19.41 -15.65
C ILE A 324 0.99 19.81 -14.88
N TYR A 325 2.06 19.01 -14.95
CA TYR A 325 3.31 19.32 -14.26
C TYR A 325 4.05 20.49 -14.91
N CYS A 326 4.02 20.60 -16.24
CA CYS A 326 4.51 21.75 -16.96
C CYS A 326 3.64 22.98 -16.68
N ALA A 327 2.34 22.84 -16.79
CA ALA A 327 1.41 23.94 -16.58
C ALA A 327 1.47 24.49 -15.14
N SER A 328 1.58 23.61 -14.14
CA SER A 328 1.76 24.00 -12.74
C SER A 328 3.09 24.74 -12.52
N ALA A 329 4.18 24.23 -13.09
CA ALA A 329 5.47 24.93 -13.04
C ALA A 329 5.39 26.30 -13.72
N SER A 330 4.74 26.40 -14.89
CA SER A 330 4.55 27.69 -15.58
C SER A 330 3.76 28.69 -14.71
N ALA A 331 2.67 28.23 -14.08
CA ALA A 331 1.87 29.08 -13.19
C ALA A 331 2.62 29.51 -11.92
N MET A 332 3.48 28.62 -11.36
CA MET A 332 4.27 28.93 -10.17
C MET A 332 5.43 29.90 -10.43
N PHE A 333 6.09 29.75 -11.58
CA PHE A 333 7.32 30.49 -11.87
C PHE A 333 7.13 31.66 -12.85
N GLY A 334 5.93 31.80 -13.43
CA GLY A 334 5.61 32.87 -14.38
C GLY A 334 6.36 32.79 -15.72
N VAL A 335 6.84 31.59 -16.07
CA VAL A 335 7.60 31.35 -17.32
C VAL A 335 7.03 30.14 -18.06
N PRO A 336 7.12 30.10 -19.40
CA PRO A 336 6.72 28.91 -20.15
C PRO A 336 7.58 27.71 -19.77
N VAL A 337 6.94 26.54 -19.55
CA VAL A 337 7.63 25.28 -19.25
C VAL A 337 7.18 24.21 -20.21
N VAL A 338 8.12 23.66 -21.00
CA VAL A 338 7.87 22.60 -21.97
C VAL A 338 8.69 21.38 -21.62
N LYS A 339 8.07 20.18 -21.65
CA LYS A 339 8.64 18.93 -21.15
C LYS A 339 10.05 18.60 -21.67
N HIS A 340 10.31 18.84 -22.95
CA HIS A 340 11.60 18.60 -23.62
C HIS A 340 12.10 19.87 -24.33
N GLY A 341 11.85 21.06 -23.76
CA GLY A 341 12.17 22.36 -24.36
C GLY A 341 12.42 23.41 -23.30
N GLU A 342 11.90 24.62 -23.55
CA GLU A 342 12.11 25.79 -22.73
C GLU A 342 11.73 25.54 -21.26
N ASN A 343 12.64 25.87 -20.34
CA ASN A 343 12.49 25.72 -18.89
C ASN A 343 12.08 24.29 -18.43
N GLY A 344 12.34 23.25 -19.24
CA GLY A 344 11.92 21.87 -18.96
C GLY A 344 12.41 21.32 -17.62
N HIS A 345 13.52 21.82 -17.07
CA HIS A 345 14.04 21.48 -15.75
C HIS A 345 13.06 21.83 -14.61
N LEU A 346 12.21 22.84 -14.77
CA LEU A 346 11.20 23.25 -13.79
C LEU A 346 10.03 22.27 -13.70
N ARG A 347 9.82 21.46 -14.74
CA ARG A 347 8.74 20.45 -14.75
C ARG A 347 8.82 19.49 -13.56
N GLN A 348 10.03 19.12 -13.12
CA GLN A 348 10.21 18.24 -11.97
C GLN A 348 9.76 18.92 -10.66
N LYS A 349 10.01 20.22 -10.51
CA LYS A 349 9.49 21.01 -9.37
C LYS A 349 7.96 21.06 -9.39
N GLY A 350 7.36 21.29 -10.57
CA GLY A 350 5.91 21.21 -10.76
C GLY A 350 5.33 19.85 -10.41
N LYS A 351 5.99 18.76 -10.81
CA LYS A 351 5.56 17.39 -10.49
C LYS A 351 5.55 17.11 -8.98
N ILE A 352 6.61 17.50 -8.28
CA ILE A 352 6.70 17.31 -6.83
C ILE A 352 5.66 18.17 -6.12
N ALA A 353 5.47 19.42 -6.54
CA ALA A 353 4.45 20.31 -6.01
C ALA A 353 3.03 19.70 -6.16
N GLU A 354 2.67 19.20 -7.35
CA GLU A 354 1.38 18.56 -7.59
C GLU A 354 1.14 17.35 -6.67
N LEU A 355 2.12 16.47 -6.58
CA LEU A 355 2.00 15.23 -5.78
C LEU A 355 1.99 15.50 -4.27
N ALA A 356 2.68 16.53 -3.79
CA ALA A 356 2.77 16.85 -2.37
C ALA A 356 1.68 17.82 -1.91
N LEU A 357 1.37 18.87 -2.70
CA LEU A 357 0.55 19.98 -2.28
C LEU A 357 -0.92 19.82 -2.61
N GLY A 358 -1.28 18.98 -3.60
CA GLY A 358 -2.67 18.70 -3.97
C GLY A 358 -3.54 18.23 -2.78
N TYR A 359 -2.94 17.55 -1.84
CA TYR A 359 -3.56 17.13 -0.57
C TYR A 359 -3.41 18.16 0.57
N GLY A 360 -3.07 19.42 0.24
CA GLY A 360 -2.80 20.48 1.19
C GLY A 360 -1.54 20.25 2.01
N GLY A 361 -0.56 19.53 1.47
CA GLY A 361 0.78 19.40 2.04
C GLY A 361 1.49 20.75 2.23
N SER A 362 2.64 20.72 2.87
CA SER A 362 3.54 21.85 3.06
C SER A 362 4.97 21.36 2.87
N VAL A 363 5.98 22.09 3.31
CA VAL A 363 7.41 21.77 3.19
C VAL A 363 7.71 20.32 3.58
N GLY A 364 7.14 19.82 4.69
CA GLY A 364 7.34 18.43 5.10
C GLY A 364 6.86 17.39 4.07
N ALA A 365 5.77 17.66 3.35
CA ALA A 365 5.29 16.78 2.28
C ALA A 365 6.20 16.83 1.04
N LEU A 366 6.73 18.00 0.70
CA LEU A 366 7.71 18.15 -0.37
C LEU A 366 8.99 17.34 -0.07
N LYS A 367 9.50 17.41 1.16
CA LYS A 367 10.66 16.64 1.62
C LYS A 367 10.39 15.13 1.53
N GLN A 368 9.22 14.65 1.96
CA GLN A 368 8.84 13.24 1.83
C GLN A 368 8.79 12.76 0.38
N MET A 369 8.48 13.65 -0.57
CA MET A 369 8.52 13.37 -2.01
C MET A 369 9.93 13.50 -2.62
N GLY A 370 10.95 13.76 -1.81
CA GLY A 370 12.36 13.81 -2.22
C GLY A 370 12.84 15.17 -2.72
N ALA A 371 12.13 16.24 -2.39
CA ALA A 371 12.56 17.59 -2.78
C ALA A 371 13.89 18.02 -2.11
N ASP A 372 14.17 17.49 -0.92
CA ASP A 372 15.46 17.62 -0.23
C ASP A 372 16.63 17.06 -1.03
N LYS A 373 16.42 15.97 -1.77
CA LYS A 373 17.42 15.34 -2.65
C LYS A 373 17.72 16.14 -3.92
N MET A 374 16.93 17.16 -4.19
CA MET A 374 17.13 18.08 -5.32
C MET A 374 17.99 19.30 -4.94
N GLY A 375 18.53 19.34 -3.71
CA GLY A 375 19.35 20.44 -3.22
C GLY A 375 18.58 21.71 -2.91
N LEU A 376 17.25 21.64 -2.71
CA LEU A 376 16.42 22.79 -2.38
C LEU A 376 16.47 23.09 -0.88
N SER A 377 16.67 24.34 -0.52
CA SER A 377 16.60 24.86 0.85
C SER A 377 15.16 24.89 1.38
N ASP A 378 14.99 25.00 2.70
CA ASP A 378 13.67 25.12 3.31
C ASP A 378 12.91 26.38 2.85
N ASP A 379 13.62 27.48 2.60
CA ASP A 379 13.05 28.71 2.10
C ASP A 379 12.54 28.55 0.65
N GLU A 380 13.30 27.87 -0.21
CA GLU A 380 12.87 27.56 -1.58
C GLU A 380 11.67 26.60 -1.57
N LEU A 381 11.64 25.63 -0.66
CA LEU A 381 10.48 24.73 -0.49
C LEU A 381 9.25 25.51 0.00
N GLN A 382 9.41 26.47 0.89
CA GLN A 382 8.32 27.34 1.36
C GLN A 382 7.82 28.28 0.25
N ASP A 383 8.71 28.80 -0.58
CA ASP A 383 8.36 29.60 -1.76
C ASP A 383 7.52 28.77 -2.76
N ILE A 384 7.92 27.53 -3.04
CA ILE A 384 7.15 26.59 -3.87
C ILE A 384 5.73 26.39 -3.30
N VAL A 385 5.59 26.17 -1.99
CA VAL A 385 4.28 26.02 -1.33
C VAL A 385 3.42 27.26 -1.55
N THR A 386 4.00 28.45 -1.35
CA THR A 386 3.31 29.73 -1.48
C THR A 386 2.86 29.97 -2.92
N LYS A 387 3.74 29.78 -3.88
CA LYS A 387 3.45 29.95 -5.33
C LYS A 387 2.40 28.97 -5.82
N TRP A 388 2.50 27.70 -5.42
CA TRP A 388 1.50 26.69 -5.81
C TRP A 388 0.11 27.03 -5.26
N ARG A 389 0.01 27.47 -4.01
CA ARG A 389 -1.27 27.87 -3.39
C ARG A 389 -1.85 29.12 -4.05
N ALA A 390 -1.01 30.10 -4.38
CA ALA A 390 -1.42 31.30 -5.11
C ALA A 390 -1.92 30.95 -6.52
N ALA A 391 -1.28 30.02 -7.21
CA ALA A 391 -1.70 29.52 -8.51
C ALA A 391 -2.96 28.61 -8.47
N SER A 392 -3.39 28.17 -7.28
CA SER A 392 -4.50 27.24 -7.10
C SER A 392 -5.52 27.77 -6.07
N PRO A 393 -6.09 28.98 -6.25
CA PRO A 393 -6.94 29.64 -5.27
C PRO A 393 -8.26 28.88 -5.00
N ALA A 394 -8.85 28.25 -6.01
CA ALA A 394 -10.09 27.49 -5.85
C ALA A 394 -9.85 26.22 -5.02
N ILE A 395 -8.72 25.51 -5.22
CA ILE A 395 -8.36 24.35 -4.42
C ILE A 395 -8.09 24.73 -2.97
N THR A 396 -7.35 25.81 -2.73
CA THR A 396 -7.05 26.24 -1.36
C THR A 396 -8.31 26.70 -0.63
N LYS A 397 -9.19 27.43 -1.30
CA LYS A 397 -10.51 27.78 -0.75
C LYS A 397 -11.35 26.54 -0.42
N PHE A 398 -11.38 25.57 -1.31
CA PHE A 398 -12.15 24.34 -1.15
C PHE A 398 -11.72 23.54 0.10
N TRP A 399 -10.42 23.48 0.43
CA TRP A 399 -9.97 22.86 1.68
C TRP A 399 -10.57 23.52 2.93
N TRP A 400 -10.66 24.86 2.93
CA TRP A 400 -11.25 25.60 4.04
C TRP A 400 -12.77 25.43 4.09
N ASP A 401 -13.43 25.39 2.96
CA ASP A 401 -14.86 25.14 2.89
C ASP A 401 -15.20 23.75 3.46
N VAL A 402 -14.41 22.71 3.13
CA VAL A 402 -14.55 21.35 3.67
C VAL A 402 -14.35 21.33 5.20
N ASP A 403 -13.29 21.95 5.70
CA ASP A 403 -12.99 22.01 7.13
C ASP A 403 -14.13 22.75 7.91
N SER A 404 -14.55 23.88 7.40
CA SER A 404 -15.62 24.70 8.00
C SER A 404 -16.97 23.97 7.99
N ALA A 405 -17.32 23.30 6.88
CA ALA A 405 -18.57 22.54 6.78
C ALA A 405 -18.58 21.35 7.74
N ALA A 406 -17.48 20.63 7.85
CA ALA A 406 -17.35 19.51 8.78
C ALA A 406 -17.47 19.98 10.24
N LYS A 407 -16.74 21.03 10.62
CA LYS A 407 -16.85 21.65 11.96
C LYS A 407 -18.26 22.13 12.27
N LYS A 408 -18.90 22.81 11.31
CA LYS A 408 -20.28 23.29 11.45
C LYS A 408 -21.25 22.13 11.67
N ALA A 409 -21.17 21.06 10.86
CA ALA A 409 -22.01 19.88 11.02
C ALA A 409 -21.83 19.20 12.39
N ILE A 410 -20.58 19.14 12.90
CA ILE A 410 -20.30 18.60 14.23
C ILE A 410 -20.89 19.47 15.33
N LYS A 411 -20.69 20.79 15.27
CA LYS A 411 -21.15 21.75 16.32
C LYS A 411 -22.66 21.84 16.35
N THR A 412 -23.33 21.87 15.20
CA THR A 412 -24.80 22.09 15.14
C THR A 412 -25.62 20.80 15.19
N GLY A 413 -24.99 19.64 14.95
CA GLY A 413 -25.70 18.35 14.79
C GLY A 413 -26.53 18.25 13.51
N GLY A 414 -26.41 19.22 12.60
CA GLY A 414 -27.23 19.35 11.39
C GLY A 414 -26.51 18.89 10.11
N THR A 415 -27.16 19.21 8.97
CA THR A 415 -26.63 18.94 7.63
C THR A 415 -26.08 20.23 7.02
N VAL A 416 -24.86 20.17 6.49
CA VAL A 416 -24.21 21.27 5.76
C VAL A 416 -23.84 20.81 4.36
N ARG A 417 -24.19 21.59 3.35
CA ARG A 417 -23.87 21.30 1.95
C ARG A 417 -22.89 22.31 1.39
N ILE A 418 -21.88 21.82 0.71
CA ILE A 418 -20.99 22.62 -0.14
C ILE A 418 -21.43 22.42 -1.58
N LYS A 419 -21.89 23.51 -2.24
CA LYS A 419 -22.31 23.45 -3.65
C LYS A 419 -21.14 23.03 -4.55
N GLN A 420 -19.99 23.62 -4.32
CA GLN A 420 -18.76 23.22 -5.00
C GLN A 420 -18.35 21.81 -4.56
N GLY A 421 -18.07 20.93 -5.52
CA GLY A 421 -17.72 19.53 -5.28
C GLY A 421 -18.88 18.63 -4.83
N HIS A 422 -20.11 19.16 -4.76
CA HIS A 422 -21.31 18.39 -4.44
C HIS A 422 -21.18 17.53 -3.16
N LEU A 423 -20.61 18.11 -2.08
CA LEU A 423 -20.40 17.42 -0.81
C LEU A 423 -21.49 17.75 0.21
N THR A 424 -21.97 16.74 0.92
CA THR A 424 -22.90 16.90 2.04
C THR A 424 -22.27 16.36 3.32
N PHE A 425 -22.26 17.16 4.36
CA PHE A 425 -21.75 16.84 5.70
C PHE A 425 -22.95 16.70 6.64
N CYS A 426 -23.07 15.58 7.34
CA CYS A 426 -24.15 15.31 8.26
C CYS A 426 -23.64 14.64 9.52
N ARG A 427 -24.01 15.16 10.71
CA ARG A 427 -23.78 14.48 11.98
C ARG A 427 -25.01 13.65 12.33
N LYS A 428 -24.88 12.33 12.32
CA LYS A 428 -25.96 11.40 12.63
C LYS A 428 -25.44 10.20 13.43
N GLN A 429 -26.21 9.72 14.40
CA GLN A 429 -25.89 8.51 15.19
C GLN A 429 -24.46 8.48 15.77
N GLY A 430 -23.96 9.63 16.25
CA GLY A 430 -22.63 9.73 16.84
C GLY A 430 -21.47 9.71 15.85
N ALA A 431 -21.72 9.85 14.55
CA ALA A 431 -20.71 9.91 13.52
C ALA A 431 -20.91 11.14 12.60
N LEU A 432 -19.81 11.60 11.99
CA LEU A 432 -19.84 12.54 10.87
C LEU A 432 -19.82 11.75 9.58
N PHE A 433 -20.81 11.95 8.74
CA PHE A 433 -20.90 11.42 7.39
C PHE A 433 -20.57 12.53 6.39
N ILE A 434 -19.71 12.22 5.42
CA ILE A 434 -19.43 13.07 4.27
C ILE A 434 -19.89 12.31 3.04
N GLU A 435 -20.96 12.74 2.43
CA GLU A 435 -21.48 12.19 1.19
C GLU A 435 -20.68 12.77 0.01
N LEU A 436 -20.12 11.87 -0.78
CA LEU A 436 -19.36 12.17 -2.00
C LEU A 436 -20.30 12.23 -3.24
N PRO A 437 -19.86 12.81 -4.35
CA PRO A 437 -20.65 12.85 -5.61
C PRO A 437 -21.10 11.48 -6.11
N SER A 438 -20.38 10.42 -5.76
CA SER A 438 -20.74 9.02 -6.08
C SER A 438 -21.88 8.45 -5.23
N GLY A 439 -22.38 9.19 -4.23
CA GLY A 439 -23.30 8.68 -3.20
C GLY A 439 -22.62 7.87 -2.09
N ARG A 440 -21.30 7.66 -2.16
CA ARG A 440 -20.54 7.01 -1.12
C ARG A 440 -20.34 7.96 0.07
N HIS A 441 -20.34 7.39 1.28
CA HIS A 441 -20.08 8.14 2.50
C HIS A 441 -18.69 7.84 3.06
N LEU A 442 -17.98 8.90 3.47
CA LEU A 442 -16.86 8.79 4.39
C LEU A 442 -17.43 8.96 5.82
N VAL A 443 -17.04 8.06 6.72
CA VAL A 443 -17.61 8.02 8.08
C VAL A 443 -16.54 8.21 9.13
N TYR A 444 -16.72 9.15 10.03
CA TYR A 444 -15.82 9.46 11.13
C TYR A 444 -16.57 9.29 12.46
N ILE A 445 -16.16 8.29 13.24
CA ILE A 445 -16.85 7.87 14.45
C ILE A 445 -16.49 8.78 15.62
N LYS A 446 -17.51 9.20 16.41
CA LYS A 446 -17.37 10.08 17.57
C LYS A 446 -16.51 11.31 17.28
N PRO A 447 -16.92 12.14 16.29
CA PRO A 447 -16.17 13.33 15.95
C PRO A 447 -16.31 14.38 17.06
N GLU A 448 -15.20 15.00 17.43
CA GLU A 448 -15.10 16.03 18.46
C GLU A 448 -14.29 17.21 17.94
N ILE A 449 -14.56 18.41 18.45
CA ILE A 449 -13.70 19.57 18.19
C ILE A 449 -12.66 19.61 19.31
N GLY A 450 -11.41 19.55 18.93
CA GLY A 450 -10.25 19.65 19.81
C GLY A 450 -9.22 20.63 19.26
N GLU A 451 -8.02 20.62 19.82
CA GLU A 451 -6.91 21.45 19.37
C GLU A 451 -5.87 20.62 18.61
N ASN A 452 -5.25 21.23 17.60
CA ASN A 452 -4.07 20.67 16.96
C ASN A 452 -2.80 21.10 17.70
N ARG A 453 -1.66 20.52 17.32
CA ARG A 453 -0.33 20.82 17.90
C ARG A 453 0.11 22.30 17.80
N PHE A 454 -0.65 23.15 17.13
CA PHE A 454 -0.38 24.59 16.95
C PHE A 454 -1.43 25.46 17.63
N GLY A 455 -2.27 24.92 18.53
CA GLY A 455 -3.31 25.64 19.26
C GLY A 455 -4.58 25.99 18.48
N GLY A 456 -4.67 25.55 17.20
CA GLY A 456 -5.84 25.82 16.37
C GLY A 456 -6.92 24.74 16.50
N GLU A 457 -8.20 25.12 16.33
CA GLU A 457 -9.32 24.16 16.29
C GLU A 457 -9.08 23.06 15.25
N SER A 458 -9.26 21.81 15.66
CA SER A 458 -9.15 20.62 14.81
C SER A 458 -10.27 19.65 15.11
N ILE A 459 -10.65 18.87 14.10
CA ILE A 459 -11.59 17.77 14.31
C ILE A 459 -10.78 16.52 14.69
N LEU A 460 -11.18 15.91 15.80
CA LEU A 460 -10.68 14.62 16.27
C LEU A 460 -11.77 13.57 16.08
N TYR A 461 -11.39 12.32 15.84
CA TYR A 461 -12.33 11.20 15.74
C TYR A 461 -11.72 9.91 16.26
N ARG A 462 -12.53 8.94 16.62
CA ARG A 462 -12.06 7.62 17.05
C ARG A 462 -11.85 6.70 15.85
N GLY A 463 -10.68 6.10 15.77
CA GLY A 463 -10.30 5.18 14.72
C GLY A 463 -9.35 4.10 15.21
N THR A 464 -9.00 3.16 14.34
CA THR A 464 -7.98 2.14 14.60
C THR A 464 -6.66 2.58 13.98
N GLU A 465 -5.60 2.62 14.76
CA GLU A 465 -4.24 2.83 14.30
C GLU A 465 -3.43 1.57 14.59
N GLN A 466 -2.74 1.04 13.57
CA GLN A 466 -1.82 -0.12 13.58
C GLN A 466 -1.86 -1.01 14.85
N GLY A 467 -3.01 -1.66 15.10
CA GLY A 467 -3.15 -2.65 16.20
C GLY A 467 -3.77 -2.14 17.49
N SER A 468 -4.09 -0.84 17.61
CA SER A 468 -4.85 -0.27 18.75
C SER A 468 -6.31 -0.02 18.37
N SER A 469 -7.25 -0.56 19.14
CA SER A 469 -8.69 -0.50 18.83
C SER A 469 -9.39 0.82 19.17
N SER A 470 -8.71 1.84 19.71
CA SER A 470 -9.31 3.14 20.06
C SER A 470 -8.30 4.29 20.11
N ALA A 471 -7.70 4.64 18.99
CA ALA A 471 -6.89 5.85 18.89
C ALA A 471 -7.80 7.07 18.62
N ILE A 472 -7.50 8.21 19.25
CA ILE A 472 -8.04 9.52 18.87
C ILE A 472 -7.17 10.02 17.72
N LEU A 473 -7.76 10.13 16.54
CA LEU A 473 -7.06 10.51 15.32
C LEU A 473 -7.45 11.92 14.88
N PRO A 474 -6.52 12.73 14.38
CA PRO A 474 -6.86 14.01 13.80
C PRO A 474 -7.59 13.81 12.46
N PHE A 475 -8.66 14.56 12.24
CA PHE A 475 -9.32 14.61 10.95
C PHE A 475 -8.41 15.30 9.95
N CYS A 476 -8.08 14.60 8.89
CA CYS A 476 -7.36 15.21 7.79
C CYS A 476 -8.37 15.92 6.87
N ARG A 477 -8.49 17.24 6.94
CA ARG A 477 -9.30 18.06 6.00
C ARG A 477 -8.87 17.89 4.54
N ARG A 478 -7.77 17.21 4.30
CA ARG A 478 -7.09 17.04 3.03
C ARG A 478 -7.24 15.63 2.44
N CYS A 479 -7.67 14.65 3.27
CA CYS A 479 -7.82 13.23 2.91
C CYS A 479 -9.22 12.73 2.52
N PRO A 480 -10.31 13.51 2.44
CA PRO A 480 -11.56 12.95 1.97
C PRO A 480 -11.52 12.48 0.50
N PHE A 481 -10.42 12.75 -0.21
CA PHE A 481 -10.33 12.55 -1.67
C PHE A 481 -9.15 11.69 -2.13
N SER A 482 -8.35 11.14 -1.21
CA SER A 482 -7.23 10.24 -1.52
C SER A 482 -7.61 8.77 -1.50
#